data_145f470fd2373dfb45734234ead607b4
#
_entry.id   145f470fd2373dfb45734234ead607b4
#
_cell.length_a   1.000
_cell.length_b   1.000
_cell.length_c   1.000
_cell.angle_alpha   90.00
_cell.angle_beta   90.00
_cell.angle_gamma   90.00
#
_symmetry.space_group_name_H-M   'P 1'
#
loop_
_entity.id
_entity.type
_entity.pdbx_description
1 polymer ?
#
loop_
_entity_poly.entity_id
_entity_poly.type
_entity_poly.pdbx_seq_one_letter_code
_entity_poly.pdbx_strand_id
1 'polypeptide(L)'
;MTQNLTLVTQKPFGSLICNFYKDDAIENEFYMTRRQIGEALGYVKADDAIRQIHDRNKDRLDPLSTTLTLGGVEGNRWVNRNTRVYTLRGVMEICRFSRQPNADKFMDFVWDVMESLYHGRSVLATPDQTSAVAMQTIQALVDSTLKTQAETTRCMVTMTSTLAALANHFAGAVPAPQPAPQPVTVASKDYAVHDEPAPSPKNESTPAPAPQK
;
A
#
# COMPACT_ATOMS: atom_id res chain seq x y z
N MET A 1 -17.50 28.19 14.69
CA MET A 1 -16.18 27.77 15.19
C MET A 1 -15.85 26.46 14.51
N THR A 2 -14.79 26.41 13.73
CA THR A 2 -14.35 25.19 13.03
C THR A 2 -13.61 24.34 14.06
N GLN A 3 -14.23 23.28 14.54
CA GLN A 3 -13.58 22.31 15.41
C GLN A 3 -12.63 21.49 14.57
N ASN A 4 -11.38 21.46 14.96
CA ASN A 4 -10.33 20.73 14.26
C ASN A 4 -10.02 19.45 15.05
N LEU A 5 -10.30 18.29 14.45
CA LEU A 5 -9.99 17.00 15.06
C LEU A 5 -8.61 16.54 14.62
N THR A 6 -7.76 16.29 15.59
CA THR A 6 -6.44 15.68 15.37
C THR A 6 -6.51 14.20 15.65
N LEU A 7 -5.95 13.38 14.73
CA LEU A 7 -5.80 11.94 14.95
C LEU A 7 -4.76 11.72 16.06
N VAL A 8 -5.17 11.10 17.15
CA VAL A 8 -4.33 10.88 18.33
C VAL A 8 -3.65 9.51 18.28
N THR A 9 -4.42 8.47 18.01
CA THR A 9 -3.90 7.11 17.99
C THR A 9 -4.73 6.22 17.08
N GLN A 10 -4.09 5.15 16.62
CA GLN A 10 -4.71 4.09 15.86
C GLN A 10 -4.46 2.77 16.59
N LYS A 11 -5.51 2.00 16.82
CA LYS A 11 -5.42 0.70 17.50
C LYS A 11 -6.16 -0.36 16.69
N PRO A 12 -5.58 -1.55 16.51
CA PRO A 12 -6.25 -2.64 15.82
C PRO A 12 -7.32 -3.26 16.72
N PHE A 13 -8.51 -3.51 16.14
CA PHE A 13 -9.57 -4.32 16.72
C PHE A 13 -9.97 -5.39 15.70
N GLY A 14 -9.53 -6.62 15.90
CA GLY A 14 -9.61 -7.67 14.90
C GLY A 14 -8.89 -7.29 13.60
N SER A 15 -9.61 -7.25 12.48
CA SER A 15 -9.09 -6.82 11.17
C SER A 15 -9.26 -5.31 10.91
N LEU A 16 -9.94 -4.59 11.80
CA LEU A 16 -10.22 -3.16 11.64
C LEU A 16 -9.19 -2.33 12.40
N ILE A 17 -8.74 -1.22 11.80
CA ILE A 17 -7.94 -0.21 12.50
C ILE A 17 -8.89 0.90 12.97
N CYS A 18 -9.01 1.02 14.28
CA CYS A 18 -9.82 2.06 14.93
C CYS A 18 -9.00 3.34 15.11
N ASN A 19 -9.52 4.46 14.61
CA ASN A 19 -8.93 5.78 14.74
C ASN A 19 -9.59 6.53 15.89
N PHE A 20 -8.77 7.09 16.77
CA PHE A 20 -9.20 7.93 17.89
C PHE A 20 -8.75 9.36 17.63
N TYR A 21 -9.69 10.27 17.70
CA TYR A 21 -9.48 11.68 17.44
C TYR A 21 -9.61 12.49 18.73
N LYS A 22 -8.94 13.62 18.80
CA LYS A 22 -9.06 14.61 19.87
C LYS A 22 -9.48 15.94 19.28
N ASP A 23 -10.32 16.68 20.01
CA ASP A 23 -10.56 18.09 19.72
C ASP A 23 -9.51 18.93 20.44
N ASP A 24 -8.80 19.78 19.71
CA ASP A 24 -7.78 20.66 20.30
C ASP A 24 -8.39 21.70 21.27
N ALA A 25 -9.69 21.96 21.17
CA ALA A 25 -10.40 22.89 22.03
C ALA A 25 -10.86 22.31 23.37
N ILE A 26 -10.91 20.96 23.48
CA ILE A 26 -11.41 20.26 24.67
C ILE A 26 -10.34 19.30 25.20
N GLU A 27 -9.81 19.60 26.38
CA GLU A 27 -8.83 18.70 27.01
C GLU A 27 -9.47 17.37 27.39
N ASN A 28 -8.73 16.28 27.10
CA ASN A 28 -9.06 14.92 27.52
C ASN A 28 -10.35 14.33 26.95
N GLU A 29 -10.88 14.84 25.85
CA GLU A 29 -12.02 14.23 25.19
C GLU A 29 -11.58 13.58 23.85
N PHE A 30 -11.89 12.30 23.72
CA PHE A 30 -11.52 11.52 22.54
C PHE A 30 -12.78 11.05 21.81
N TYR A 31 -12.68 11.00 20.48
CA TYR A 31 -13.82 10.78 19.60
C TYR A 31 -13.57 9.64 18.63
N MET A 32 -14.64 8.94 18.28
CA MET A 32 -14.68 7.98 17.16
C MET A 32 -15.79 8.35 16.19
N THR A 33 -15.60 8.04 14.92
CA THR A 33 -16.62 8.28 13.90
C THR A 33 -17.74 7.24 13.96
N ARG A 34 -18.94 7.65 13.62
CA ARG A 34 -20.13 6.79 13.57
C ARG A 34 -19.91 5.55 12.73
N ARG A 35 -19.27 5.71 11.57
CA ARG A 35 -18.97 4.62 10.66
C ARG A 35 -18.04 3.58 11.28
N GLN A 36 -16.94 4.00 11.89
CA GLN A 36 -15.99 3.08 12.53
C GLN A 36 -16.61 2.28 13.67
N ILE A 37 -17.46 2.91 14.48
CA ILE A 37 -18.18 2.21 15.56
C ILE A 37 -19.04 1.09 14.97
N GLY A 38 -19.78 1.38 13.91
CA GLY A 38 -20.62 0.38 13.25
C GLY A 38 -19.83 -0.76 12.60
N GLU A 39 -18.71 -0.45 11.98
CA GLU A 39 -17.80 -1.44 11.40
C GLU A 39 -17.20 -2.35 12.49
N ALA A 40 -16.75 -1.79 13.61
CA ALA A 40 -16.22 -2.54 14.75
C ALA A 40 -17.25 -3.47 15.39
N LEU A 41 -18.49 -3.03 15.48
CA LEU A 41 -19.61 -3.84 15.96
C LEU A 41 -20.01 -4.93 14.97
N GLY A 42 -19.61 -4.86 13.70
CA GLY A 42 -19.90 -5.85 12.67
C GLY A 42 -21.20 -5.60 11.90
N TYR A 43 -21.69 -4.36 11.87
CA TYR A 43 -22.86 -4.02 11.05
C TYR A 43 -22.51 -3.90 9.57
N VAL A 44 -23.28 -4.53 8.70
CA VAL A 44 -23.11 -4.43 7.23
C VAL A 44 -23.32 -3.00 6.73
N LYS A 45 -24.32 -2.30 7.29
CA LYS A 45 -24.58 -0.88 7.04
C LYS A 45 -24.21 -0.08 8.28
N ALA A 46 -22.92 0.05 8.52
CA ALA A 46 -22.34 0.59 9.74
C ALA A 46 -22.93 1.95 10.15
N ASP A 47 -22.90 2.92 9.24
CA ASP A 47 -23.37 4.29 9.50
C ASP A 47 -24.88 4.34 9.80
N ASP A 48 -25.69 3.62 9.02
CA ASP A 48 -27.14 3.57 9.19
C ASP A 48 -27.57 2.88 10.48
N ALA A 49 -26.86 1.80 10.85
CA ALA A 49 -27.17 1.07 12.09
C ALA A 49 -26.93 1.94 13.32
N ILE A 50 -25.80 2.63 13.38
CA ILE A 50 -25.49 3.51 14.50
C ILE A 50 -26.41 4.73 14.52
N ARG A 51 -26.79 5.24 13.34
CA ARG A 51 -27.80 6.31 13.27
C ARG A 51 -29.13 5.86 13.88
N GLN A 52 -29.61 4.65 13.56
CA GLN A 52 -30.85 4.11 14.15
C GLN A 52 -30.74 3.91 15.67
N ILE A 53 -29.59 3.44 16.17
CA ILE A 53 -29.35 3.33 17.62
C ILE A 53 -29.40 4.72 18.26
N HIS A 54 -28.76 5.69 17.66
CA HIS A 54 -28.74 7.08 18.11
C HIS A 54 -30.16 7.66 18.14
N ASP A 55 -30.92 7.52 17.05
CA ASP A 55 -32.25 8.08 16.90
C ASP A 55 -33.25 7.52 17.94
N ARG A 56 -33.06 6.27 18.37
CA ARG A 56 -33.87 5.63 19.43
C ARG A 56 -33.46 6.06 20.84
N ASN A 57 -32.25 6.57 21.02
CA ASN A 57 -31.67 6.87 22.33
C ASN A 57 -31.09 8.30 22.38
N LYS A 58 -31.74 9.23 21.71
CA LYS A 58 -31.28 10.63 21.57
C LYS A 58 -30.93 11.28 22.88
N ASP A 59 -31.80 11.16 23.89
CA ASP A 59 -31.64 11.78 25.20
C ASP A 59 -30.30 11.42 25.86
N ARG A 60 -29.76 10.23 25.56
CA ARG A 60 -28.49 9.77 26.10
C ARG A 60 -27.32 10.04 25.18
N LEU A 61 -27.52 9.98 23.86
CA LEU A 61 -26.44 10.03 22.90
C LEU A 61 -26.18 11.42 22.31
N ASP A 62 -27.17 12.32 22.31
CA ASP A 62 -26.96 13.70 21.86
C ASP A 62 -25.89 14.43 22.68
N PRO A 63 -25.87 14.40 24.02
CA PRO A 63 -24.83 15.05 24.80
C PRO A 63 -23.44 14.39 24.67
N LEU A 64 -23.38 13.16 24.16
CA LEU A 64 -22.15 12.39 23.98
C LEU A 64 -21.69 12.34 22.52
N SER A 65 -22.26 13.19 21.67
CA SER A 65 -21.93 13.24 20.24
C SER A 65 -21.87 14.66 19.73
N THR A 66 -21.08 14.88 18.70
CA THR A 66 -21.02 16.15 17.98
C THR A 66 -20.92 15.90 16.48
N THR A 67 -21.21 16.90 15.67
CA THR A 67 -21.07 16.81 14.21
C THR A 67 -19.90 17.68 13.78
N LEU A 68 -18.93 17.08 13.14
CA LEU A 68 -17.72 17.74 12.71
C LEU A 68 -17.54 17.61 11.20
N THR A 69 -16.88 18.61 10.63
CA THR A 69 -16.49 18.57 9.21
C THR A 69 -15.12 17.93 9.11
N LEU A 70 -15.10 16.69 8.64
CA LEU A 70 -13.83 15.98 8.35
C LEU A 70 -13.48 16.15 6.89
N GLY A 71 -12.26 16.65 6.65
CA GLY A 71 -11.65 16.64 5.32
C GLY A 71 -11.08 15.27 5.00
N GLY A 72 -11.31 14.80 3.79
CA GLY A 72 -10.75 13.53 3.31
C GLY A 72 -10.54 13.55 1.80
N VAL A 73 -9.67 12.69 1.31
CA VAL A 73 -9.45 12.50 -0.13
C VAL A 73 -10.36 11.37 -0.61
N GLU A 74 -11.23 11.66 -1.56
CA GLU A 74 -12.07 10.68 -2.23
C GLU A 74 -11.68 10.62 -3.71
N GLY A 75 -11.02 9.52 -4.08
CA GLY A 75 -10.38 9.44 -5.38
C GLY A 75 -9.25 10.48 -5.52
N ASN A 76 -9.40 11.43 -6.45
CA ASN A 76 -8.41 12.50 -6.69
C ASN A 76 -8.93 13.88 -6.23
N ARG A 77 -9.98 13.93 -5.40
CA ARG A 77 -10.62 15.18 -4.96
C ARG A 77 -10.67 15.27 -3.45
N TRP A 78 -10.31 16.45 -2.91
CA TRP A 78 -10.53 16.78 -1.51
C TRP A 78 -12.01 17.05 -1.25
N VAL A 79 -12.61 16.33 -0.31
CA VAL A 79 -14.03 16.46 0.05
C VAL A 79 -14.15 16.69 1.55
N ASN A 80 -14.91 17.73 1.92
CA ASN A 80 -15.31 17.97 3.29
C ASN A 80 -16.67 17.32 3.55
N ARG A 81 -16.75 16.43 4.54
CA ARG A 81 -17.98 15.74 4.94
C ARG A 81 -18.34 16.04 6.38
N ASN A 82 -19.57 16.39 6.61
CA ASN A 82 -20.12 16.46 7.96
C ASN A 82 -20.30 15.04 8.50
N THR A 83 -19.50 14.72 9.50
CA THR A 83 -19.48 13.39 10.11
C THR A 83 -19.85 13.50 11.58
N ARG A 84 -20.82 12.71 12.04
CA ARG A 84 -21.12 12.61 13.45
C ARG A 84 -20.06 11.75 14.14
N VAL A 85 -19.52 12.27 15.22
CA VAL A 85 -18.54 11.59 16.07
C VAL A 85 -19.11 11.47 17.48
N TYR A 86 -18.61 10.48 18.20
CA TYR A 86 -19.03 10.18 19.57
C TYR A 86 -17.83 10.19 20.49
N THR A 87 -18.01 10.72 21.68
CA THR A 87 -17.03 10.57 22.76
C THR A 87 -16.85 9.08 23.10
N LEU A 88 -15.74 8.69 23.72
CA LEU A 88 -15.54 7.29 24.12
C LEU A 88 -16.67 6.78 25.03
N ARG A 89 -17.20 7.65 25.89
CA ARG A 89 -18.39 7.34 26.70
C ARG A 89 -19.62 7.10 25.81
N GLY A 90 -19.80 7.89 24.75
CA GLY A 90 -20.87 7.68 23.77
C GLY A 90 -20.71 6.36 23.01
N VAL A 91 -19.49 5.96 22.71
CA VAL A 91 -19.21 4.65 22.09
C VAL A 91 -19.63 3.51 23.01
N MET A 92 -19.29 3.58 24.30
CA MET A 92 -19.72 2.57 25.30
C MET A 92 -21.24 2.50 25.44
N GLU A 93 -21.94 3.65 25.43
CA GLU A 93 -23.41 3.64 25.43
C GLU A 93 -23.99 2.99 24.16
N ILE A 94 -23.41 3.25 22.99
CA ILE A 94 -23.80 2.58 21.74
C ILE A 94 -23.60 1.06 21.85
N CYS A 95 -22.49 0.58 22.42
CA CYS A 95 -22.24 -0.84 22.65
C CYS A 95 -23.34 -1.46 23.51
N ARG A 96 -23.78 -0.79 24.58
CA ARG A 96 -24.90 -1.24 25.47
C ARG A 96 -26.22 -1.37 24.73
N PHE A 97 -26.50 -0.50 23.75
CA PHE A 97 -27.72 -0.57 22.95
C PHE A 97 -27.59 -1.48 21.73
N SER A 98 -26.38 -1.91 21.41
CA SER A 98 -26.11 -2.82 20.32
C SER A 98 -26.48 -4.26 20.71
N ARG A 99 -27.03 -4.99 19.73
CA ARG A 99 -27.32 -6.44 19.88
C ARG A 99 -26.30 -7.29 19.16
N GLN A 100 -25.17 -6.70 18.76
CA GLN A 100 -24.14 -7.42 18.02
C GLN A 100 -23.25 -8.25 18.96
N PRO A 101 -22.82 -9.44 18.56
CA PRO A 101 -21.99 -10.31 19.37
C PRO A 101 -20.61 -9.72 19.71
N ASN A 102 -20.18 -8.71 18.94
CA ASN A 102 -18.91 -8.02 19.20
C ASN A 102 -19.03 -6.84 20.19
N ALA A 103 -20.25 -6.52 20.67
CA ALA A 103 -20.47 -5.32 21.47
C ALA A 103 -19.66 -5.32 22.76
N ASP A 104 -19.66 -6.42 23.51
CA ASP A 104 -18.93 -6.52 24.78
C ASP A 104 -17.41 -6.43 24.54
N LYS A 105 -16.89 -7.18 23.56
CA LYS A 105 -15.47 -7.15 23.22
C LYS A 105 -15.01 -5.78 22.75
N PHE A 106 -15.87 -5.07 22.02
CA PHE A 106 -15.55 -3.73 21.55
C PHE A 106 -15.62 -2.71 22.68
N MET A 107 -16.54 -2.87 23.61
CA MET A 107 -16.63 -2.05 24.81
C MET A 107 -15.38 -2.18 25.68
N ASP A 108 -14.92 -3.42 25.93
CA ASP A 108 -13.69 -3.69 26.67
C ASP A 108 -12.47 -3.06 25.97
N PHE A 109 -12.36 -3.25 24.65
CA PHE A 109 -11.30 -2.63 23.86
C PHE A 109 -11.30 -1.09 23.97
N VAL A 110 -12.46 -0.45 23.87
CA VAL A 110 -12.58 1.01 24.02
C VAL A 110 -12.19 1.46 25.42
N TRP A 111 -12.52 0.66 26.44
CA TRP A 111 -12.13 0.91 27.82
C TRP A 111 -10.60 0.86 27.98
N ASP A 112 -9.95 -0.18 27.47
CA ASP A 112 -8.48 -0.33 27.50
C ASP A 112 -7.77 0.83 26.81
N VAL A 113 -8.29 1.27 25.66
CA VAL A 113 -7.77 2.43 24.93
C VAL A 113 -7.93 3.69 25.76
N MET A 114 -9.11 3.89 26.35
CA MET A 114 -9.40 5.04 27.21
C MET A 114 -8.45 5.10 28.41
N GLU A 115 -8.26 3.97 29.11
CA GLU A 115 -7.32 3.88 30.20
C GLU A 115 -5.88 4.21 29.77
N SER A 116 -5.46 3.65 28.62
CA SER A 116 -4.15 3.92 28.03
C SER A 116 -3.95 5.41 27.71
N LEU A 117 -4.98 6.09 27.18
CA LEU A 117 -4.93 7.50 26.82
C LEU A 117 -4.90 8.40 28.08
N TYR A 118 -5.71 8.10 29.09
CA TYR A 118 -5.74 8.89 30.35
C TYR A 118 -4.49 8.72 31.21
N HIS A 119 -3.89 7.53 31.21
CA HIS A 119 -2.65 7.27 31.95
C HIS A 119 -1.38 7.65 31.18
N GLY A 120 -1.50 8.27 30.02
CA GLY A 120 -0.34 8.69 29.19
C GLY A 120 0.49 7.51 28.66
N ARG A 121 -0.03 6.28 28.76
CA ARG A 121 0.61 5.07 28.23
C ARG A 121 0.46 4.92 26.71
N SER A 122 -0.44 5.65 26.08
CA SER A 122 -0.42 5.86 24.65
C SER A 122 0.74 6.79 24.35
N VAL A 123 1.88 6.18 24.09
CA VAL A 123 2.91 6.87 23.33
C VAL A 123 2.20 7.25 22.03
N LEU A 124 1.84 8.52 21.91
CA LEU A 124 1.57 9.11 20.62
C LEU A 124 2.79 8.73 19.78
N ALA A 125 2.62 7.88 18.82
CA ALA A 125 3.54 7.85 17.71
C ALA A 125 3.38 9.24 17.07
N THR A 126 4.09 10.22 17.66
CA THR A 126 4.25 11.51 17.00
C THR A 126 4.74 11.19 15.61
N PRO A 127 4.27 11.89 14.57
CA PRO A 127 4.77 11.67 13.20
C PRO A 127 6.29 11.62 13.14
N ASP A 128 6.99 12.29 14.06
CA ASP A 128 8.45 12.23 14.24
C ASP A 128 8.97 10.85 14.68
N GLN A 129 8.30 10.16 15.60
CA GLN A 129 8.78 8.84 16.05
C GLN A 129 8.46 7.73 15.05
N THR A 130 7.30 7.82 14.38
CA THR A 130 6.97 6.89 13.29
C THR A 130 7.88 7.10 12.10
N SER A 131 8.26 8.35 11.80
CA SER A 131 9.23 8.67 10.75
C SER A 131 10.64 8.22 11.12
N ALA A 132 11.05 8.33 12.38
CA ALA A 132 12.36 7.87 12.85
C ALA A 132 12.50 6.34 12.78
N VAL A 133 11.48 5.59 13.23
CA VAL A 133 11.46 4.12 13.13
C VAL A 133 11.35 3.67 11.68
N ALA A 134 10.54 4.33 10.86
CA ALA A 134 10.46 4.06 9.42
C ALA A 134 11.77 4.38 8.72
N MET A 135 12.43 5.48 9.05
CA MET A 135 13.77 5.83 8.54
C MET A 135 14.82 4.78 8.93
N GLN A 136 14.84 4.33 10.19
CA GLN A 136 15.76 3.28 10.63
C GLN A 136 15.51 1.96 9.90
N THR A 137 14.24 1.60 9.66
CA THR A 137 13.89 0.38 8.92
C THR A 137 14.29 0.49 7.45
N ILE A 138 14.07 1.65 6.82
CA ILE A 138 14.50 1.92 5.45
C ILE A 138 16.02 1.91 5.35
N GLN A 139 16.73 2.51 6.30
CA GLN A 139 18.19 2.51 6.35
C GLN A 139 18.74 1.08 6.45
N ALA A 140 18.19 0.25 7.33
CA ALA A 140 18.58 -1.15 7.47
C ALA A 140 18.31 -1.98 6.19
N LEU A 141 17.21 -1.71 5.49
CA LEU A 141 16.90 -2.32 4.20
C LEU A 141 17.87 -1.88 3.09
N VAL A 142 18.22 -0.59 3.05
CA VAL A 142 19.19 -0.04 2.09
C VAL A 142 20.58 -0.65 2.33
N ASP A 143 21.03 -0.72 3.58
CA ASP A 143 22.31 -1.32 3.94
C ASP A 143 22.38 -2.81 3.59
N SER A 144 21.28 -3.53 3.81
CA SER A 144 21.17 -4.94 3.44
C SER A 144 21.22 -5.15 1.92
N THR A 145 20.54 -4.30 1.14
CA THR A 145 20.55 -4.35 -0.34
C THR A 145 21.93 -3.99 -0.91
N LEU A 146 22.60 -2.98 -0.37
CA LEU A 146 23.95 -2.61 -0.76
C LEU A 146 24.95 -3.74 -0.51
N LYS A 147 24.83 -4.42 0.64
CA LYS A 147 25.67 -5.58 0.98
C LYS A 147 25.45 -6.73 0.00
N THR A 148 24.22 -7.05 -0.35
CA THR A 148 23.89 -8.09 -1.32
C THR A 148 24.39 -7.73 -2.72
N GLN A 149 24.31 -6.46 -3.13
CA GLN A 149 24.88 -5.98 -4.39
C GLN A 149 26.41 -6.09 -4.41
N ALA A 150 27.07 -5.75 -3.33
CA ALA A 150 28.52 -5.87 -3.23
C ALA A 150 28.98 -7.35 -3.34
N GLU A 151 28.26 -8.26 -2.71
CA GLU A 151 28.52 -9.71 -2.79
C GLU A 151 28.29 -10.26 -4.20
N THR A 152 27.20 -9.86 -4.86
CA THR A 152 26.93 -10.27 -6.26
C THR A 152 27.98 -9.72 -7.23
N THR A 153 28.40 -8.47 -7.06
CA THR A 153 29.46 -7.90 -7.91
C THR A 153 30.78 -8.63 -7.70
N ARG A 154 31.12 -8.97 -6.45
CA ARG A 154 32.33 -9.75 -6.13
C ARG A 154 32.27 -11.14 -6.73
N CYS A 155 31.13 -11.81 -6.72
CA CYS A 155 30.92 -13.08 -7.34
C CYS A 155 31.09 -13.00 -8.88
N MET A 156 30.53 -11.98 -9.54
CA MET A 156 30.68 -11.74 -10.96
C MET A 156 32.15 -11.49 -11.37
N VAL A 157 32.89 -10.69 -10.60
CA VAL A 157 34.33 -10.46 -10.85
C VAL A 157 35.11 -11.75 -10.72
N THR A 158 34.79 -12.58 -9.74
CA THR A 158 35.45 -13.89 -9.57
C THR A 158 35.14 -14.84 -10.75
N MET A 159 33.88 -14.88 -11.19
CA MET A 159 33.50 -15.69 -12.38
C MET A 159 34.17 -15.20 -13.65
N THR A 160 34.25 -13.89 -13.87
CA THR A 160 34.97 -13.33 -15.05
C THR A 160 36.47 -13.64 -15.00
N SER A 161 37.08 -13.57 -13.85
CA SER A 161 38.51 -13.92 -13.72
C SER A 161 38.80 -15.41 -13.97
N THR A 162 37.92 -16.29 -13.48
CA THR A 162 38.03 -17.73 -13.74
C THR A 162 37.81 -18.10 -15.22
N LEU A 163 36.83 -17.44 -15.87
CA LEU A 163 36.58 -17.61 -17.31
C LEU A 163 37.76 -17.09 -18.14
N ALA A 164 38.36 -15.97 -17.78
CA ALA A 164 39.56 -15.46 -18.46
C ALA A 164 40.76 -16.39 -18.28
N ALA A 165 40.93 -16.97 -17.10
CA ALA A 165 42.01 -17.98 -16.87
C ALA A 165 41.76 -19.24 -17.69
N LEU A 166 40.52 -19.69 -17.81
CA LEU A 166 40.15 -20.85 -18.65
C LEU A 166 40.38 -20.55 -20.13
N ALA A 167 39.99 -19.37 -20.62
CA ALA A 167 40.22 -18.94 -21.99
C ALA A 167 41.71 -18.89 -22.33
N ASN A 168 42.55 -18.37 -21.44
CA ASN A 168 44.01 -18.38 -21.63
C ASN A 168 44.61 -19.79 -21.64
N HIS A 169 44.07 -20.72 -20.84
CA HIS A 169 44.48 -22.10 -20.85
C HIS A 169 44.17 -22.79 -22.19
N PHE A 170 43.02 -22.52 -22.78
CA PHE A 170 42.64 -23.05 -24.08
C PHE A 170 43.33 -22.33 -25.25
N ALA A 171 43.64 -21.04 -25.15
CA ALA A 171 44.40 -20.33 -26.19
C ALA A 171 45.84 -20.81 -26.35
N GLY A 172 46.45 -21.33 -25.26
CA GLY A 172 47.79 -21.96 -25.33
C GLY A 172 47.81 -23.35 -25.95
N ALA A 173 46.64 -23.96 -26.21
CA ALA A 173 46.49 -25.29 -26.76
C ALA A 173 46.14 -25.33 -28.26
N VAL A 174 46.07 -24.18 -28.94
CA VAL A 174 45.80 -24.10 -30.37
C VAL A 174 47.13 -24.30 -31.13
N PRO A 175 47.34 -25.41 -31.86
CA PRO A 175 48.50 -25.54 -32.74
C PRO A 175 48.42 -24.47 -33.84
N ALA A 176 49.60 -23.92 -34.19
CA ALA A 176 49.76 -22.90 -35.23
C ALA A 176 48.97 -23.22 -36.50
N PRO A 177 48.30 -22.24 -37.12
CA PRO A 177 47.57 -22.52 -38.37
C PRO A 177 48.55 -22.94 -39.49
N GLN A 178 48.24 -24.07 -40.08
CA GLN A 178 48.97 -24.53 -41.29
C GLN A 178 48.73 -23.50 -42.40
N PRO A 179 49.80 -23.24 -43.25
CA PRO A 179 49.66 -22.31 -44.36
C PRO A 179 48.62 -22.83 -45.36
N ALA A 180 47.73 -21.96 -45.76
CA ALA A 180 46.62 -22.21 -46.67
C ALA A 180 47.15 -22.76 -48.02
N PRO A 181 46.50 -23.77 -48.63
CA PRO A 181 46.79 -24.22 -49.97
C PRO A 181 46.46 -23.09 -50.96
N GLN A 182 47.36 -22.89 -51.92
CA GLN A 182 47.27 -21.87 -52.98
C GLN A 182 46.05 -22.10 -53.89
N PRO A 183 45.42 -20.99 -54.40
CA PRO A 183 44.21 -21.12 -55.21
C PRO A 183 44.53 -21.72 -56.58
N VAL A 184 43.82 -22.77 -56.91
CA VAL A 184 43.79 -23.34 -58.25
C VAL A 184 42.83 -22.53 -59.11
N THR A 185 43.36 -21.87 -60.14
CA THR A 185 42.56 -21.17 -61.15
C THR A 185 41.76 -22.17 -61.95
N VAL A 186 40.46 -22.14 -61.88
CA VAL A 186 39.56 -22.82 -62.80
C VAL A 186 38.65 -21.80 -63.49
N ALA A 187 38.68 -21.90 -64.81
CA ALA A 187 38.06 -20.99 -65.76
C ALA A 187 36.53 -20.84 -65.61
N SER A 188 36.09 -19.66 -65.97
CA SER A 188 34.72 -19.22 -66.19
C SER A 188 33.81 -20.18 -66.93
N LYS A 189 32.60 -20.37 -66.44
CA LYS A 189 31.48 -20.67 -67.32
C LYS A 189 30.26 -19.89 -66.83
N ASP A 190 29.76 -19.09 -67.75
CA ASP A 190 28.58 -18.28 -67.72
C ASP A 190 27.33 -19.05 -67.21
N TYR A 191 26.60 -18.51 -66.31
CA TYR A 191 25.17 -18.78 -66.19
C TYR A 191 24.38 -17.54 -65.87
N ALA A 192 23.35 -17.39 -66.65
CA ALA A 192 22.47 -16.24 -66.78
C ALA A 192 21.65 -15.87 -65.54
N VAL A 193 21.42 -14.60 -65.46
CA VAL A 193 20.48 -13.86 -64.59
C VAL A 193 19.04 -14.33 -64.82
N HIS A 194 18.34 -14.67 -63.74
CA HIS A 194 16.88 -14.62 -63.70
C HIS A 194 16.49 -13.75 -62.53
N ASP A 195 16.00 -12.55 -62.90
CA ASP A 195 15.23 -11.66 -62.02
C ASP A 195 13.87 -12.26 -61.74
N GLU A 196 13.50 -12.35 -60.47
CA GLU A 196 12.13 -12.53 -60.08
C GLU A 196 11.81 -11.59 -58.89
N PRO A 197 10.73 -10.75 -59.00
CA PRO A 197 10.46 -9.72 -58.02
C PRO A 197 9.67 -10.28 -56.82
N ALA A 198 10.03 -9.78 -55.61
CA ALA A 198 9.37 -10.04 -54.34
C ALA A 198 7.93 -9.52 -54.27
N PRO A 199 6.98 -10.23 -53.63
CA PRO A 199 5.62 -9.75 -53.44
C PRO A 199 5.50 -8.83 -52.24
N SER A 200 4.74 -7.76 -52.43
CA SER A 200 4.36 -6.72 -51.45
C SER A 200 3.43 -7.26 -50.35
N PRO A 201 3.47 -6.73 -49.13
CA PRO A 201 2.57 -7.10 -48.06
C PRO A 201 1.18 -6.47 -48.23
N LYS A 202 0.13 -7.29 -48.07
CA LYS A 202 -1.27 -6.88 -48.07
C LYS A 202 -1.63 -6.25 -46.73
N ASN A 203 -2.16 -5.03 -46.80
CA ASN A 203 -2.90 -4.36 -45.74
C ASN A 203 -4.16 -5.14 -45.40
N GLU A 204 -4.29 -5.54 -44.14
CA GLU A 204 -5.54 -6.09 -43.63
C GLU A 204 -6.21 -5.04 -42.72
N SER A 205 -7.34 -4.61 -43.21
CA SER A 205 -8.21 -3.57 -42.63
C SER A 205 -9.00 -4.11 -41.44
N THR A 206 -8.94 -3.36 -40.33
CA THR A 206 -9.74 -3.52 -39.12
C THR A 206 -11.22 -3.17 -39.38
N PRO A 207 -12.21 -3.97 -38.99
CA PRO A 207 -13.61 -3.54 -39.01
C PRO A 207 -14.01 -2.79 -37.74
N ALA A 208 -14.79 -1.73 -37.93
CA ALA A 208 -15.40 -0.89 -36.91
C ALA A 208 -16.51 -1.59 -36.11
N PRO A 209 -16.77 -1.21 -34.84
CA PRO A 209 -17.87 -1.76 -34.05
C PRO A 209 -19.21 -1.10 -34.38
N ALA A 210 -20.28 -1.94 -34.40
CA ALA A 210 -21.64 -1.55 -34.65
C ALA A 210 -22.30 -0.83 -33.44
N PRO A 211 -23.32 0.01 -33.65
CA PRO A 211 -24.04 0.72 -32.61
C PRO A 211 -25.06 -0.15 -31.88
N GLN A 212 -25.11 -0.06 -30.57
CA GLN A 212 -26.14 -0.65 -29.73
C GLN A 212 -27.36 0.29 -29.65
N LYS A 213 -28.54 -0.32 -29.80
CA LYS A 213 -29.85 0.30 -29.57
C LYS A 213 -30.14 0.41 -28.09
#